data_8740745fdbe85b370f69cb879123e9e2
#
_entry.id   8740745fdbe85b370f69cb879123e9e2
#
_cell.length_a   1.000
_cell.length_b   1.000
_cell.length_c   1.000
_cell.angle_alpha   90.00
_cell.angle_beta   90.00
_cell.angle_gamma   90.00
#
_symmetry.space_group_name_H-M   'P 1'
#
loop_
_entity.id
_entity.type
_entity.pdbx_description
1 polymer ?
#
loop_
_entity_poly.entity_id
_entity_poly.type
_entity_poly.pdbx_seq_one_letter_code
_entity_poly.pdbx_strand_id
1 'polypeptide(L)'
;MRVLFRTIKPGGVAISTLRIFGTAVVLAFCLQPIQSALAADSAVVTPLMSKDLTDIPGKEMLMITVDYPPGSVDHVHRHDAHAFIYVLQGSIVMQVRGGKEVTLVPGQTFYEGPNDVHTVGRNASTTEPAKFIVVLLKKKGVDVVLPAE
;
A
#
# COMPACT_ATOMS: atom_id res chain seq x y z
N MET A 1 -27.48 51.27 -93.28
CA MET A 1 -28.18 50.03 -93.08
C MET A 1 -27.25 49.09 -92.34
N ARG A 2 -27.39 49.02 -90.97
CA ARG A 2 -26.54 48.21 -90.10
C ARG A 2 -27.31 46.97 -89.68
N VAL A 3 -26.80 45.81 -90.06
CA VAL A 3 -27.35 44.50 -89.64
C VAL A 3 -26.73 44.13 -88.29
N LEU A 4 -27.57 43.96 -87.27
CA LEU A 4 -27.17 43.48 -85.91
C LEU A 4 -27.19 41.94 -85.90
N PHE A 5 -26.01 41.34 -85.70
CA PHE A 5 -25.91 39.91 -85.42
C PHE A 5 -26.10 39.67 -83.90
N ARG A 6 -27.11 38.91 -83.58
CA ARG A 6 -27.44 38.49 -82.23
C ARG A 6 -26.71 37.18 -81.91
N THR A 7 -25.69 37.21 -81.06
CA THR A 7 -24.96 36.03 -80.62
C THR A 7 -25.76 35.29 -79.54
N ILE A 8 -26.04 34.03 -79.78
CA ILE A 8 -26.69 33.11 -78.86
C ILE A 8 -25.57 32.52 -77.98
N LYS A 9 -25.66 32.71 -76.67
CA LYS A 9 -24.76 32.04 -75.68
C LYS A 9 -25.26 30.60 -75.40
N PRO A 10 -24.37 29.57 -75.36
CA PRO A 10 -24.76 28.26 -74.98
C PRO A 10 -24.86 28.19 -73.41
N GLY A 11 -25.93 27.60 -72.90
CA GLY A 11 -26.18 27.37 -71.49
C GLY A 11 -25.22 26.34 -70.93
N GLY A 12 -24.48 26.76 -69.93
CA GLY A 12 -23.61 25.87 -69.17
C GLY A 12 -24.41 25.08 -68.10
N VAL A 13 -24.37 23.78 -68.22
CA VAL A 13 -24.91 22.85 -67.21
C VAL A 13 -23.98 22.88 -65.98
N ALA A 14 -24.48 23.41 -64.86
CA ALA A 14 -23.78 23.38 -63.62
C ALA A 14 -23.84 21.97 -63.01
N ILE A 15 -22.74 21.24 -63.05
CA ILE A 15 -22.59 19.98 -62.31
C ILE A 15 -22.30 20.33 -60.83
N SER A 16 -23.29 20.15 -59.98
CA SER A 16 -23.17 20.30 -58.54
C SER A 16 -22.41 19.09 -57.97
N THR A 17 -21.14 19.27 -57.67
CA THR A 17 -20.34 18.28 -56.96
C THR A 17 -20.69 18.31 -55.47
N LEU A 18 -21.51 17.33 -55.05
CA LEU A 18 -21.81 17.06 -53.64
C LEU A 18 -20.53 16.56 -52.93
N ARG A 19 -19.86 17.43 -52.18
CA ARG A 19 -18.74 17.06 -51.31
C ARG A 19 -19.29 16.43 -50.05
N ILE A 20 -19.24 15.09 -49.95
CA ILE A 20 -19.49 14.35 -48.73
C ILE A 20 -18.26 14.54 -47.84
N PHE A 21 -18.36 15.39 -46.80
CA PHE A 21 -17.40 15.47 -45.74
C PHE A 21 -17.61 14.25 -44.84
N GLY A 22 -16.84 13.18 -45.08
CA GLY A 22 -16.75 12.06 -44.18
C GLY A 22 -15.99 12.48 -42.92
N THR A 23 -16.71 12.70 -41.82
CA THR A 23 -16.11 12.91 -40.50
C THR A 23 -15.58 11.58 -40.01
N ALA A 24 -14.28 11.32 -40.16
CA ALA A 24 -13.61 10.19 -39.57
C ALA A 24 -13.50 10.45 -38.04
N VAL A 25 -14.40 9.85 -37.26
CA VAL A 25 -14.26 9.79 -35.79
C VAL A 25 -13.18 8.78 -35.51
N VAL A 26 -11.96 9.24 -35.23
CA VAL A 26 -10.88 8.44 -34.72
C VAL A 26 -11.17 8.21 -33.24
N LEU A 27 -11.74 7.04 -32.86
CA LEU A 27 -11.79 6.58 -31.50
C LEU A 27 -10.35 6.25 -31.06
N ALA A 28 -9.68 7.19 -30.41
CA ALA A 28 -8.45 6.94 -29.69
C ALA A 28 -8.80 6.11 -28.46
N PHE A 29 -8.66 4.79 -28.58
CA PHE A 29 -8.73 3.86 -27.45
C PHE A 29 -7.48 4.12 -26.62
N CYS A 30 -7.60 4.91 -25.54
CA CYS A 30 -6.54 5.06 -24.54
C CYS A 30 -6.34 3.71 -23.88
N LEU A 31 -5.35 2.94 -24.35
CA LEU A 31 -4.79 1.80 -23.59
C LEU A 31 -4.17 2.35 -22.30
N GLN A 32 -4.94 2.39 -21.24
CA GLN A 32 -4.42 2.65 -19.90
C GLN A 32 -3.59 1.43 -19.52
N PRO A 33 -2.30 1.60 -19.14
CA PRO A 33 -1.54 0.49 -18.59
C PRO A 33 -2.25 0.04 -17.32
N ILE A 34 -2.69 -1.22 -17.29
CA ILE A 34 -3.16 -1.88 -16.08
C ILE A 34 -1.92 -2.02 -15.20
N GLN A 35 -1.72 -1.08 -14.29
CA GLN A 35 -0.77 -1.24 -13.20
C GLN A 35 -1.33 -2.34 -12.29
N SER A 36 -0.80 -3.53 -12.42
CA SER A 36 -0.99 -4.59 -11.43
C SER A 36 -0.48 -4.05 -10.11
N ALA A 37 -1.38 -3.75 -9.18
CA ALA A 37 -1.02 -3.51 -7.79
C ALA A 37 -0.43 -4.83 -7.29
N LEU A 38 0.90 -4.89 -7.18
CA LEU A 38 1.55 -5.97 -6.45
C LEU A 38 1.03 -5.88 -5.02
N ALA A 39 0.43 -6.96 -4.53
CA ALA A 39 0.10 -7.07 -3.12
C ALA A 39 1.42 -6.90 -2.35
N ALA A 40 1.42 -6.02 -1.32
CA ALA A 40 2.59 -5.86 -0.49
C ALA A 40 2.88 -7.19 0.20
N ASP A 41 4.15 -7.61 0.21
CA ASP A 41 4.57 -8.82 0.90
C ASP A 41 4.28 -8.69 2.41
N SER A 42 3.93 -9.82 3.04
CA SER A 42 3.68 -9.87 4.48
C SER A 42 4.97 -9.67 5.28
N ALA A 43 4.83 -9.18 6.51
CA ALA A 43 5.94 -9.11 7.46
C ALA A 43 6.62 -10.47 7.65
N VAL A 44 7.95 -10.48 7.73
CA VAL A 44 8.74 -11.68 8.02
C VAL A 44 9.20 -11.62 9.47
N VAL A 45 8.78 -12.60 10.27
CA VAL A 45 9.13 -12.72 11.68
C VAL A 45 10.20 -13.78 11.86
N THR A 46 11.33 -13.41 12.46
CA THR A 46 12.45 -14.32 12.74
C THR A 46 12.72 -14.41 14.23
N PRO A 47 12.54 -15.57 14.89
CA PRO A 47 12.93 -15.77 16.26
C PRO A 47 14.45 -15.65 16.45
N LEU A 48 14.87 -14.89 17.47
CA LEU A 48 16.28 -14.73 17.84
C LEU A 48 16.64 -15.52 19.11
N MET A 49 15.77 -15.44 20.14
CA MET A 49 16.01 -16.07 21.42
C MET A 49 14.68 -16.31 22.13
N SER A 50 14.56 -17.45 22.79
CA SER A 50 13.51 -17.70 23.79
C SER A 50 14.16 -18.16 25.10
N LYS A 51 13.66 -17.66 26.24
CA LYS A 51 14.17 -17.97 27.56
C LYS A 51 13.05 -18.06 28.58
N ASP A 52 12.91 -19.23 29.22
CA ASP A 52 12.07 -19.38 30.39
C ASP A 52 12.60 -18.52 31.54
N LEU A 53 11.72 -17.80 32.21
CA LEU A 53 12.07 -16.98 33.37
C LEU A 53 11.81 -17.78 34.64
N THR A 54 12.87 -18.30 35.25
CA THR A 54 12.76 -19.17 36.43
C THR A 54 12.32 -18.44 37.68
N ASP A 55 12.56 -17.15 37.77
CA ASP A 55 12.15 -16.21 38.81
C ASP A 55 10.73 -15.66 38.62
N ILE A 56 10.12 -15.86 37.43
CA ILE A 56 8.75 -15.51 37.14
C ILE A 56 8.03 -16.75 36.57
N PRO A 57 7.54 -17.65 37.42
CA PRO A 57 6.97 -18.92 36.97
C PRO A 57 5.87 -18.78 35.96
N GLY A 58 5.91 -19.61 34.91
CA GLY A 58 4.93 -19.60 33.79
C GLY A 58 5.14 -18.50 32.77
N LYS A 59 6.22 -17.73 32.86
CA LYS A 59 6.60 -16.71 31.90
C LYS A 59 7.85 -17.09 31.10
N GLU A 60 7.90 -16.58 29.88
CA GLU A 60 9.08 -16.63 29.04
C GLU A 60 9.32 -15.25 28.41
N MET A 61 10.57 -15.00 28.06
CA MET A 61 10.95 -13.88 27.22
C MET A 61 11.27 -14.40 25.82
N LEU A 62 10.64 -13.81 24.81
CA LEU A 62 10.89 -14.10 23.42
C LEU A 62 11.42 -12.84 22.76
N MET A 63 12.53 -12.97 22.04
CA MET A 63 13.08 -11.89 21.20
C MET A 63 12.96 -12.30 19.73
N ILE A 64 12.42 -11.42 18.92
CA ILE A 64 12.25 -11.61 17.48
C ILE A 64 12.73 -10.39 16.72
N THR A 65 13.11 -10.57 15.45
CA THR A 65 13.10 -9.47 14.48
C THR A 65 11.87 -9.57 13.60
N VAL A 66 11.40 -8.41 13.19
CA VAL A 66 10.36 -8.25 12.17
C VAL A 66 10.92 -7.44 11.03
N ASP A 67 10.89 -8.01 9.84
CA ASP A 67 11.24 -7.35 8.59
C ASP A 67 9.95 -6.98 7.86
N TYR A 68 9.73 -5.70 7.64
CA TYR A 68 8.62 -5.16 6.87
C TYR A 68 9.09 -4.86 5.44
N PRO A 69 8.66 -5.63 4.45
CA PRO A 69 8.81 -5.23 3.05
C PRO A 69 8.17 -3.86 2.78
N PRO A 70 8.56 -3.18 1.67
CA PRO A 70 7.91 -1.94 1.27
C PRO A 70 6.39 -2.09 1.17
N GLY A 71 5.65 -1.18 1.80
CA GLY A 71 4.19 -1.16 1.76
C GLY A 71 3.48 -2.23 2.58
N SER A 72 4.20 -3.08 3.34
CA SER A 72 3.56 -4.11 4.17
C SER A 72 2.68 -3.51 5.27
N VAL A 73 1.59 -4.19 5.57
CA VAL A 73 0.61 -3.82 6.59
C VAL A 73 0.20 -5.07 7.37
N ASP A 74 0.21 -4.98 8.69
CA ASP A 74 -0.26 -6.05 9.56
C ASP A 74 -1.78 -6.04 9.68
N HIS A 75 -2.34 -7.22 9.89
CA HIS A 75 -3.72 -7.33 10.32
C HIS A 75 -3.87 -6.84 11.76
N VAL A 76 -5.06 -6.33 12.10
CA VAL A 76 -5.39 -5.96 13.48
C VAL A 76 -5.29 -7.21 14.36
N HIS A 77 -4.49 -7.13 15.43
CA HIS A 77 -4.21 -8.26 16.33
C HIS A 77 -3.90 -7.77 17.75
N ARG A 78 -3.60 -8.69 18.66
CA ARG A 78 -3.12 -8.43 20.02
C ARG A 78 -2.04 -9.41 20.42
N HIS A 79 -1.32 -9.05 21.46
CA HIS A 79 -0.38 -9.92 22.15
C HIS A 79 -0.86 -10.11 23.60
N ASP A 80 -0.91 -11.34 24.15
CA ASP A 80 -1.05 -11.55 25.61
C ASP A 80 0.34 -11.41 26.26
N ALA A 81 0.98 -10.27 26.05
CA ALA A 81 2.38 -10.01 26.37
C ALA A 81 2.65 -8.53 26.64
N HIS A 82 3.73 -8.25 27.34
CA HIS A 82 4.39 -6.96 27.27
C HIS A 82 5.35 -7.00 26.08
N ALA A 83 5.11 -6.21 25.06
CA ALA A 83 5.95 -6.11 23.88
C ALA A 83 6.72 -4.78 23.86
N PHE A 84 8.05 -4.88 23.78
CA PHE A 84 8.96 -3.74 23.69
C PHE A 84 9.57 -3.74 22.28
N ILE A 85 9.29 -2.72 21.53
CA ILE A 85 9.71 -2.56 20.14
C ILE A 85 10.89 -1.59 20.07
N TYR A 86 11.90 -1.90 19.24
CA TYR A 86 13.03 -1.03 18.95
C TYR A 86 13.35 -1.05 17.47
N VAL A 87 13.29 0.12 16.82
CA VAL A 87 13.50 0.23 15.37
C VAL A 87 14.99 0.20 15.06
N LEU A 88 15.37 -0.67 14.11
CA LEU A 88 16.74 -0.85 13.64
C LEU A 88 17.00 -0.13 12.30
N GLN A 89 16.01 -0.20 11.38
CA GLN A 89 16.16 0.31 10.00
C GLN A 89 14.81 0.76 9.47
N GLY A 90 14.84 1.74 8.55
CA GLY A 90 13.64 2.24 7.90
C GLY A 90 12.74 3.02 8.85
N SER A 91 11.45 3.03 8.57
CA SER A 91 10.46 3.65 9.46
C SER A 91 9.17 2.82 9.50
N ILE A 92 8.57 2.74 10.68
CA ILE A 92 7.35 1.98 10.92
C ILE A 92 6.28 2.88 11.53
N VAL A 93 5.02 2.55 11.27
CA VAL A 93 3.88 3.24 11.88
C VAL A 93 3.18 2.27 12.82
N MET A 94 2.95 2.69 14.04
CA MET A 94 2.35 1.89 15.11
C MET A 94 1.19 2.62 15.78
N GLN A 95 0.15 1.87 16.14
CA GLN A 95 -0.95 2.36 16.96
C GLN A 95 -1.59 1.23 17.75
N VAL A 96 -1.86 1.45 19.02
CA VAL A 96 -2.78 0.62 19.82
C VAL A 96 -4.16 1.31 19.87
N ARG A 97 -5.21 0.52 20.09
CA ARG A 97 -6.59 0.99 20.18
C ARG A 97 -6.74 2.13 21.20
N GLY A 98 -7.27 3.26 20.79
CA GLY A 98 -7.44 4.45 21.62
C GLY A 98 -6.18 5.31 21.79
N GLY A 99 -5.02 4.84 21.32
CA GLY A 99 -3.76 5.60 21.28
C GLY A 99 -3.64 6.45 20.00
N LYS A 100 -2.59 7.25 19.95
CA LYS A 100 -2.23 8.01 18.74
C LYS A 100 -1.41 7.14 17.80
N GLU A 101 -1.63 7.30 16.50
CA GLU A 101 -0.73 6.77 15.48
C GLU A 101 0.62 7.52 15.57
N VAL A 102 1.71 6.75 15.60
CA VAL A 102 3.08 7.28 15.68
C VAL A 102 3.94 6.67 14.59
N THR A 103 4.78 7.49 13.96
CA THR A 103 5.83 7.04 13.06
C THR A 103 7.14 6.98 13.83
N LEU A 104 7.81 5.83 13.77
CA LEU A 104 9.05 5.55 14.48
C LEU A 104 10.18 5.34 13.49
N VAL A 105 11.35 5.87 13.83
CA VAL A 105 12.59 5.75 13.05
C VAL A 105 13.67 5.04 13.87
N PRO A 106 14.82 4.65 13.29
CA PRO A 106 15.89 3.95 14.00
C PRO A 106 16.28 4.61 15.33
N GLY A 107 16.38 3.79 16.40
CA GLY A 107 16.65 4.23 17.76
C GLY A 107 15.41 4.57 18.57
N GLN A 108 14.23 4.63 17.97
CA GLN A 108 12.97 4.88 18.68
C GLN A 108 12.31 3.58 19.13
N THR A 109 11.46 3.69 20.15
CA THR A 109 10.79 2.58 20.80
C THR A 109 9.28 2.76 20.81
N PHE A 110 8.58 1.62 20.89
CA PHE A 110 7.15 1.55 21.15
C PHE A 110 6.87 0.48 22.19
N TYR A 111 5.74 0.57 22.85
CA TYR A 111 5.31 -0.41 23.85
C TYR A 111 3.86 -0.79 23.62
N GLU A 112 3.57 -2.09 23.74
CA GLU A 112 2.23 -2.66 23.77
C GLU A 112 2.07 -3.51 25.04
N GLY A 113 1.00 -3.27 25.76
CA GLY A 113 0.64 -4.04 26.95
C GLY A 113 -0.15 -5.31 26.62
N PRO A 114 -0.36 -6.20 27.59
CA PRO A 114 -1.02 -7.49 27.36
C PRO A 114 -2.51 -7.40 26.98
N ASN A 115 -3.13 -6.25 27.21
CA ASN A 115 -4.54 -6.00 26.85
C ASN A 115 -4.68 -5.04 25.65
N ASP A 116 -3.57 -4.57 25.10
CA ASP A 116 -3.62 -3.66 23.97
C ASP A 116 -3.98 -4.40 22.69
N VAL A 117 -4.78 -3.75 21.85
CA VAL A 117 -5.06 -4.20 20.49
C VAL A 117 -4.23 -3.34 19.54
N HIS A 118 -3.33 -3.98 18.83
CA HIS A 118 -2.51 -3.35 17.79
C HIS A 118 -3.39 -3.10 16.56
N THR A 119 -3.74 -1.86 16.33
CA THR A 119 -4.67 -1.47 15.28
C THR A 119 -3.99 -1.01 14.01
N VAL A 120 -2.76 -0.51 14.11
CA VAL A 120 -1.93 -0.10 12.98
C VAL A 120 -0.51 -0.61 13.20
N GLY A 121 -0.06 -1.51 12.34
CA GLY A 121 1.32 -1.94 12.16
C GLY A 121 1.62 -1.90 10.67
N ARG A 122 2.55 -1.07 10.25
CA ARG A 122 2.90 -1.00 8.82
C ARG A 122 4.28 -0.40 8.59
N ASN A 123 4.86 -0.73 7.45
CA ASN A 123 5.99 0.04 6.92
C ASN A 123 5.50 1.45 6.56
N ALA A 124 6.21 2.49 6.97
CA ALA A 124 5.89 3.86 6.59
C ALA A 124 6.24 4.17 5.13
N SER A 125 7.10 3.35 4.51
CA SER A 125 7.56 3.49 3.12
C SER A 125 6.95 2.44 2.21
N THR A 126 6.65 2.81 0.97
CA THR A 126 6.24 1.91 -0.11
C THR A 126 7.40 1.50 -1.03
N THR A 127 8.62 1.99 -0.75
CA THR A 127 9.80 1.74 -1.59
C THR A 127 10.99 1.18 -0.82
N GLU A 128 11.07 1.44 0.49
CA GLU A 128 12.18 1.03 1.34
C GLU A 128 11.72 0.05 2.41
N PRO A 129 12.50 -1.00 2.74
CA PRO A 129 12.17 -1.92 3.82
C PRO A 129 12.37 -1.27 5.18
N ALA A 130 11.71 -1.83 6.20
CA ALA A 130 11.96 -1.49 7.60
C ALA A 130 12.24 -2.76 8.41
N LYS A 131 12.98 -2.59 9.51
CA LYS A 131 13.34 -3.68 10.42
C LYS A 131 13.33 -3.21 11.86
N PHE A 132 12.79 -4.04 12.74
CA PHE A 132 12.76 -3.75 14.17
C PHE A 132 12.88 -5.04 14.99
N ILE A 133 13.28 -4.88 16.27
CA ILE A 133 13.27 -5.94 17.27
C ILE A 133 12.00 -5.80 18.09
N VAL A 134 11.43 -6.94 18.47
CA VAL A 134 10.40 -7.03 19.51
C VAL A 134 10.87 -7.98 20.59
N VAL A 135 10.84 -7.50 21.84
CA VAL A 135 11.05 -8.32 23.05
C VAL A 135 9.71 -8.50 23.74
N LEU A 136 9.26 -9.74 23.85
CA LEU A 136 7.98 -10.08 24.45
C LEU A 136 8.19 -10.79 25.79
N LEU A 137 7.61 -10.24 26.86
CA LEU A 137 7.42 -10.94 28.11
C LEU A 137 5.99 -11.53 28.10
N LYS A 138 5.87 -12.84 27.93
CA LYS A 138 4.58 -13.51 27.68
C LYS A 138 4.40 -14.76 28.52
N LYS A 139 3.19 -15.31 28.55
CA LYS A 139 2.96 -16.65 29.08
C LYS A 139 3.68 -17.68 28.21
N LYS A 140 4.32 -18.66 28.88
CA LYS A 140 5.01 -19.75 28.19
C LYS A 140 4.04 -20.54 27.30
N GLY A 141 4.46 -20.81 26.05
CA GLY A 141 3.73 -21.62 25.11
C GLY A 141 2.49 -20.98 24.49
N VAL A 142 2.21 -19.70 24.77
CA VAL A 142 1.11 -18.97 24.11
C VAL A 142 1.60 -18.37 22.80
N ASP A 143 0.74 -18.36 21.76
CA ASP A 143 1.06 -17.76 20.48
C ASP A 143 1.40 -16.26 20.62
N VAL A 144 2.30 -15.79 19.73
CA VAL A 144 2.75 -14.40 19.74
C VAL A 144 1.63 -13.46 19.27
N VAL A 145 0.90 -13.88 18.26
CA VAL A 145 -0.20 -13.10 17.66
C VAL A 145 -1.52 -13.79 17.95
N LEU A 146 -2.45 -13.04 18.50
CA LEU A 146 -3.80 -13.48 18.81
C LEU A 146 -4.83 -12.64 18.06
N PRO A 147 -6.01 -13.19 17.71
CA PRO A 147 -7.08 -12.41 17.10
C PRO A 147 -7.45 -11.22 17.98
N ALA A 148 -7.75 -10.08 17.36
CA ALA A 148 -8.37 -8.94 18.02
C ALA A 148 -9.85 -9.28 18.27
N GLU A 149 -10.28 -9.21 19.51
CA GLU A 149 -11.70 -9.28 19.91
C GLU A 149 -12.28 -7.87 19.97
#